data_6e92ee46c04d45b13f6d3e77a7ae8ec4
#
_entry.id   6e92ee46c04d45b13f6d3e77a7ae8ec4
#
_cell.length_a   1.000
_cell.length_b   1.000
_cell.length_c   1.000
_cell.angle_alpha   90.00
_cell.angle_beta   90.00
_cell.angle_gamma   90.00
#
_symmetry.space_group_name_H-M   'P 1'
#
loop_
_entity.id
_entity.type
_entity.pdbx_description
1 polymer ?
#
loop_
_entity_poly.entity_id
_entity_poly.type
_entity_poly.pdbx_seq_one_letter_code
_entity_poly.pdbx_strand_id
1 'polypeptide(L)'
;MMTEPQTQQRIDGNWQVVKQQVREAARASGRDADSVRIIGVSKYVDEKLTRALTNAGCRELGESRVQLMWQKSQAMQDVMPLSWHMIGHLQRNKVRRSLRCEPMIHSVDSERVLAAFAEEAVQHNVCMNVFMFL
;
A
#
# COMPACT_ATOMS: atom_id res chain seq x y z
N MET A 1 -1.74 -29.05 2.88
CA MET A 1 -2.20 -27.71 2.54
C MET A 1 -2.84 -27.06 3.76
N MET A 2 -2.51 -25.81 4.03
CA MET A 2 -3.06 -25.09 5.18
C MET A 2 -4.53 -24.71 4.94
N THR A 3 -5.34 -24.81 5.97
CA THR A 3 -6.72 -24.29 5.95
C THR A 3 -6.71 -22.76 6.06
N GLU A 4 -7.82 -22.11 5.70
CA GLU A 4 -7.95 -20.66 5.86
C GLU A 4 -7.70 -20.18 7.30
N PRO A 5 -8.26 -20.82 8.34
CA PRO A 5 -7.96 -20.45 9.73
C PRO A 5 -6.47 -20.60 10.09
N GLN A 6 -5.80 -21.65 9.63
CA GLN A 6 -4.36 -21.84 9.86
C GLN A 6 -3.54 -20.74 9.16
N THR A 7 -3.92 -20.38 7.95
CA THR A 7 -3.28 -19.30 7.20
C THR A 7 -3.45 -17.97 7.94
N GLN A 8 -4.65 -17.65 8.40
CA GLN A 8 -4.91 -16.43 9.16
C GLN A 8 -4.08 -16.40 10.44
N GLN A 9 -4.05 -17.48 11.21
CA GLN A 9 -3.27 -17.57 12.43
C GLN A 9 -1.78 -17.34 12.20
N ARG A 10 -1.24 -17.89 11.12
CA ARG A 10 0.16 -17.70 10.74
C ARG A 10 0.45 -16.24 10.37
N ILE A 11 -0.43 -15.62 9.61
CA ILE A 11 -0.30 -14.21 9.22
C ILE A 11 -0.41 -13.31 10.45
N ASP A 12 -1.36 -13.58 11.34
CA ASP A 12 -1.50 -12.84 12.60
C ASP A 12 -0.21 -12.87 13.41
N GLY A 13 0.37 -14.07 13.59
CA GLY A 13 1.63 -14.24 14.31
C GLY A 13 2.78 -13.49 13.66
N ASN A 14 2.94 -13.63 12.35
CA ASN A 14 3.99 -12.93 11.60
C ASN A 14 3.83 -11.40 11.69
N TRP A 15 2.61 -10.91 11.57
CA TRP A 15 2.32 -9.48 11.68
C TRP A 15 2.70 -8.93 13.05
N GLN A 16 2.38 -9.65 14.14
CA GLN A 16 2.75 -9.25 15.49
C GLN A 16 4.27 -9.20 15.67
N VAL A 17 5.01 -10.16 15.12
CA VAL A 17 6.48 -10.18 15.17
C VAL A 17 7.05 -8.94 14.45
N VAL A 18 6.59 -8.64 13.25
CA VAL A 18 7.05 -7.48 12.49
C VAL A 18 6.75 -6.17 13.24
N LYS A 19 5.53 -6.02 13.75
CA LYS A 19 5.15 -4.85 14.54
C LYS A 19 6.03 -4.67 15.76
N GLN A 20 6.34 -5.75 16.46
CA GLN A 20 7.18 -5.70 17.65
C GLN A 20 8.61 -5.28 17.30
N GLN A 21 9.19 -5.83 16.23
CA GLN A 21 10.52 -5.45 15.75
C GLN A 21 10.61 -3.98 15.37
N VAL A 22 9.60 -3.46 14.67
CA VAL A 22 9.53 -2.04 14.29
C VAL A 22 9.39 -1.15 15.53
N ARG A 23 8.56 -1.55 16.49
CA ARG A 23 8.37 -0.83 17.74
C ARG A 23 9.65 -0.73 18.56
N GLU A 24 10.37 -1.84 18.68
CA GLU A 24 11.64 -1.86 19.40
C GLU A 24 12.70 -1.00 18.72
N ALA A 25 12.80 -1.08 17.39
CA ALA A 25 13.74 -0.26 16.63
C ALA A 25 13.42 1.24 16.73
N ALA A 26 12.14 1.60 16.67
CA ALA A 26 11.69 2.98 16.82
C ALA A 26 12.09 3.54 18.20
N ARG A 27 11.79 2.79 19.26
CA ARG A 27 12.15 3.18 20.64
C ARG A 27 13.63 3.31 20.84
N ALA A 28 14.42 2.37 20.30
CA ALA A 28 15.87 2.40 20.38
C ALA A 28 16.47 3.62 19.68
N SER A 29 15.82 4.14 18.65
CA SER A 29 16.25 5.34 17.92
C SER A 29 15.63 6.64 18.47
N GLY A 30 14.90 6.58 19.59
CA GLY A 30 14.27 7.76 20.20
C GLY A 30 13.02 8.23 19.46
N ARG A 31 12.41 7.40 18.63
CA ARG A 31 11.19 7.71 17.89
C ARG A 31 9.96 7.10 18.58
N ASP A 32 8.81 7.77 18.41
CA ASP A 32 7.54 7.17 18.73
C ASP A 32 7.27 5.98 17.82
N ALA A 33 6.91 4.83 18.42
CA ALA A 33 6.60 3.61 17.68
C ALA A 33 5.46 3.82 16.66
N ASP A 34 4.48 4.64 17.00
CA ASP A 34 3.33 4.92 16.13
C ASP A 34 3.67 5.89 14.98
N SER A 35 4.87 6.50 15.00
CA SER A 35 5.33 7.35 13.91
C SER A 35 5.80 6.56 12.68
N VAL A 36 5.97 5.25 12.80
CA VAL A 36 6.46 4.38 11.72
C VAL A 36 5.29 3.65 11.08
N ARG A 37 5.07 3.88 9.80
CA ARG A 37 4.04 3.18 9.01
C ARG A 37 4.66 1.94 8.38
N ILE A 38 3.98 0.82 8.51
CA ILE A 38 4.40 -0.46 7.89
C ILE A 38 3.52 -0.69 6.67
N ILE A 39 4.15 -0.80 5.51
CA ILE A 39 3.45 -1.11 4.27
C ILE A 39 3.57 -2.60 4.00
N GLY A 40 2.43 -3.29 4.01
CA GLY A 40 2.36 -4.71 3.66
C GLY A 40 2.36 -4.87 2.15
N VAL A 41 3.45 -5.41 1.61
CA VAL A 41 3.58 -5.61 0.16
C VAL A 41 2.80 -6.86 -0.25
N SER A 42 1.75 -6.66 -1.03
CA SER A 42 0.80 -7.71 -1.44
C SER A 42 0.83 -8.02 -2.95
N LYS A 43 1.86 -7.55 -3.65
CA LYS A 43 1.93 -7.63 -5.12
C LYS A 43 1.99 -9.04 -5.71
N TYR A 44 2.37 -10.03 -4.91
CA TYR A 44 2.52 -11.41 -5.38
C TYR A 44 1.45 -12.36 -4.83
N VAL A 45 0.51 -11.85 -4.06
CA VAL A 45 -0.54 -12.66 -3.44
C VAL A 45 -1.92 -12.23 -3.93
N ASP A 46 -2.88 -13.15 -3.80
CA ASP A 46 -4.26 -12.90 -4.24
C ASP A 46 -5.04 -12.04 -3.22
N GLU A 47 -6.28 -11.76 -3.54
CA GLU A 47 -7.18 -10.98 -2.69
C GLU A 47 -7.40 -11.65 -1.33
N LYS A 48 -7.49 -12.99 -1.28
CA LYS A 48 -7.72 -13.72 -0.03
C LYS A 48 -6.57 -13.52 0.96
N LEU A 49 -5.33 -13.66 0.51
CA LEU A 49 -4.15 -13.45 1.35
C LEU A 49 -3.98 -11.97 1.72
N THR A 50 -4.29 -11.07 0.80
CA THR A 50 -4.30 -9.63 1.09
C THR A 50 -5.32 -9.30 2.19
N ARG A 51 -6.52 -9.88 2.10
CA ARG A 51 -7.56 -9.72 3.12
C ARG A 51 -7.15 -10.30 4.47
N ALA A 52 -6.48 -11.45 4.47
CA ALA A 52 -5.95 -12.05 5.70
C ALA A 52 -4.93 -11.13 6.38
N LEU A 53 -4.10 -10.44 5.61
CA LEU A 53 -3.16 -9.45 6.13
C LEU A 53 -3.89 -8.24 6.74
N THR A 54 -4.96 -7.77 6.12
CA THR A 54 -5.77 -6.68 6.68
C THR A 54 -6.52 -7.11 7.93
N ASN A 55 -6.98 -8.35 8.00
CA ASN A 55 -7.60 -8.92 9.21
C ASN A 55 -6.59 -9.00 10.37
N ALA A 56 -5.30 -9.19 10.08
CA ALA A 56 -4.24 -9.15 11.08
C ALA A 56 -3.96 -7.74 11.62
N GLY A 57 -4.41 -6.71 10.93
CA GLY A 57 -4.28 -5.31 11.35
C GLY A 57 -3.48 -4.41 10.41
N CYS A 58 -2.95 -4.94 9.31
CA CYS A 58 -2.25 -4.13 8.32
C CYS A 58 -3.24 -3.30 7.50
N ARG A 59 -3.10 -1.99 7.54
CA ARG A 59 -4.00 -1.06 6.82
C ARG A 59 -3.32 -0.32 5.66
N GLU A 60 -2.03 -0.54 5.49
CA GLU A 60 -1.22 0.04 4.43
C GLU A 60 -0.77 -1.07 3.48
N LEU A 61 -1.23 -1.05 2.24
CA LEU A 61 -0.98 -2.12 1.27
C LEU A 61 -0.20 -1.60 0.07
N GLY A 62 0.80 -2.35 -0.36
CA GLY A 62 1.65 -2.00 -1.50
C GLY A 62 1.44 -2.91 -2.69
N GLU A 63 1.16 -2.32 -3.85
CA GLU A 63 1.01 -3.01 -5.12
C GLU A 63 1.92 -2.41 -6.19
N SER A 64 2.36 -3.24 -7.13
CA SER A 64 3.23 -2.79 -8.22
C SER A 64 2.52 -2.56 -9.54
N ARG A 65 1.28 -3.00 -9.68
CA ARG A 65 0.47 -2.86 -10.89
C ARG A 65 -0.85 -2.17 -10.59
N VAL A 66 -1.14 -1.11 -11.32
CA VAL A 66 -2.36 -0.30 -11.15
C VAL A 66 -3.62 -1.14 -11.26
N GLN A 67 -3.67 -2.05 -12.24
CA GLN A 67 -4.85 -2.88 -12.46
C GLN A 67 -5.13 -3.81 -11.27
N LEU A 68 -4.10 -4.45 -10.73
CA LEU A 68 -4.25 -5.33 -9.56
C LEU A 68 -4.63 -4.53 -8.31
N MET A 69 -4.02 -3.36 -8.13
CA MET A 69 -4.39 -2.46 -7.04
C MET A 69 -5.87 -2.08 -7.13
N TRP A 70 -6.32 -1.70 -8.31
CA TRP A 70 -7.73 -1.36 -8.55
C TRP A 70 -8.66 -2.54 -8.26
N GLN A 71 -8.35 -3.73 -8.80
CA GLN A 71 -9.16 -4.93 -8.58
C GLN A 71 -9.29 -5.27 -7.09
N LYS A 72 -8.18 -5.26 -6.36
CA LYS A 72 -8.18 -5.52 -4.92
C LYS A 72 -8.93 -4.42 -4.15
N SER A 73 -8.75 -3.16 -4.51
CA SER A 73 -9.46 -2.06 -3.85
C SER A 73 -10.97 -2.19 -4.01
N GLN A 74 -11.43 -2.63 -5.17
CA GLN A 74 -12.86 -2.86 -5.41
C GLN A 74 -13.38 -4.07 -4.62
N ALA A 75 -12.63 -5.17 -4.62
CA ALA A 75 -13.01 -6.39 -3.90
C ALA A 75 -13.00 -6.21 -2.37
N MET A 76 -12.22 -5.25 -1.87
CA MET A 76 -11.99 -5.03 -0.43
C MET A 76 -12.64 -3.74 0.09
N GLN A 77 -13.68 -3.23 -0.56
CA GLN A 77 -14.39 -2.03 -0.10
C GLN A 77 -15.04 -2.18 1.29
N ASP A 78 -15.30 -3.42 1.70
CA ASP A 78 -15.81 -3.75 3.03
C ASP A 78 -14.75 -3.62 4.13
N VAL A 79 -13.47 -3.52 3.76
CA VAL A 79 -12.35 -3.36 4.70
C VAL A 79 -11.94 -1.89 4.76
N MET A 80 -12.25 -1.23 5.85
CA MET A 80 -12.00 0.20 6.00
C MET A 80 -11.33 0.50 7.36
N PRO A 81 -10.44 1.49 7.42
CA PRO A 81 -9.82 2.21 6.32
C PRO A 81 -8.65 1.44 5.73
N LEU A 82 -8.42 1.57 4.42
CA LEU A 82 -7.22 1.06 3.74
C LEU A 82 -6.51 2.19 3.00
N SER A 83 -5.19 2.18 3.08
CA SER A 83 -4.33 3.09 2.31
C SER A 83 -3.54 2.26 1.29
N TRP A 84 -3.65 2.64 0.04
CA TRP A 84 -2.94 1.98 -1.05
C TRP A 84 -1.65 2.72 -1.39
N HIS A 85 -0.62 1.94 -1.69
CA HIS A 85 0.70 2.44 -2.09
C HIS A 85 1.08 1.82 -3.42
N MET A 86 1.34 2.66 -4.41
CA MET A 86 1.89 2.22 -5.68
C MET A 86 3.41 2.20 -5.57
N ILE A 87 3.97 1.00 -5.49
CA ILE A 87 5.40 0.80 -5.27
C ILE A 87 6.15 0.35 -6.52
N GLY A 88 5.43 0.05 -7.60
CA GLY A 88 6.01 -0.32 -8.89
C GLY A 88 6.18 0.87 -9.81
N HIS A 89 6.93 0.66 -10.91
CA HIS A 89 7.08 1.65 -11.95
C HIS A 89 5.73 1.98 -12.58
N LEU A 90 5.43 3.27 -12.71
CA LEU A 90 4.17 3.74 -13.25
C LEU A 90 4.39 4.39 -14.62
N GLN A 91 3.80 3.80 -15.64
CA GLN A 91 3.78 4.38 -16.97
C GLN A 91 2.85 5.61 -17.01
N ARG A 92 3.26 6.64 -17.77
CA ARG A 92 2.52 7.88 -17.91
C ARG A 92 1.06 7.67 -18.30
N ASN A 93 0.75 6.73 -19.18
CA ASN A 93 -0.61 6.43 -19.64
C ASN A 93 -1.49 5.74 -18.58
N LYS A 94 -0.92 5.32 -17.45
CA LYS A 94 -1.65 4.67 -16.34
C LYS A 94 -1.89 5.58 -15.14
N VAL A 95 -1.35 6.79 -15.17
CA VAL A 95 -1.50 7.77 -14.07
C VAL A 95 -2.97 8.00 -13.73
N ARG A 96 -3.80 8.26 -14.72
CA ARG A 96 -5.23 8.52 -14.53
C ARG A 96 -5.94 7.37 -13.81
N ARG A 97 -5.64 6.12 -14.16
CA ARG A 97 -6.21 4.94 -13.51
C ARG A 97 -5.78 4.83 -12.07
N SER A 98 -4.52 5.17 -11.77
CA SER A 98 -4.00 5.08 -10.41
C SER A 98 -4.73 5.99 -9.43
N LEU A 99 -5.24 7.14 -9.89
CA LEU A 99 -5.96 8.10 -9.05
C LEU A 99 -7.22 7.52 -8.41
N ARG A 100 -7.82 6.50 -9.02
CA ARG A 100 -9.07 5.90 -8.52
C ARG A 100 -8.94 5.27 -7.13
N CYS A 101 -7.73 4.86 -6.75
CA CYS A 101 -7.46 4.32 -5.42
C CYS A 101 -6.88 5.36 -4.47
N GLU A 102 -6.63 6.58 -4.94
CA GLU A 102 -5.97 7.65 -4.20
C GLU A 102 -4.68 7.17 -3.50
N PRO A 103 -3.78 6.46 -4.23
CA PRO A 103 -2.62 5.86 -3.58
C PRO A 103 -1.53 6.88 -3.30
N MET A 104 -0.66 6.55 -2.34
CA MET A 104 0.65 7.18 -2.26
C MET A 104 1.55 6.57 -3.33
N ILE A 105 2.19 7.40 -4.14
CA ILE A 105 3.06 6.97 -5.23
C ILE A 105 4.51 7.04 -4.77
N HIS A 106 5.20 5.89 -4.82
CA HIS A 106 6.60 5.78 -4.36
C HIS A 106 7.63 5.86 -5.49
N SER A 107 7.20 5.87 -6.74
CA SER A 107 8.05 5.59 -7.89
C SER A 107 8.09 6.70 -8.94
N VAL A 108 7.87 7.95 -8.54
CA VAL A 108 8.01 9.09 -9.45
C VAL A 108 9.50 9.33 -9.68
N ASP A 109 9.97 9.05 -10.89
CA ASP A 109 11.38 9.09 -11.27
C ASP A 109 11.72 10.09 -12.38
N SER A 110 10.72 10.86 -12.85
CA SER A 110 10.91 11.83 -13.90
C SER A 110 9.95 13.02 -13.77
N GLU A 111 10.37 14.16 -14.28
CA GLU A 111 9.52 15.36 -14.38
C GLU A 111 8.28 15.10 -15.23
N ARG A 112 8.42 14.25 -16.23
CA ARG A 112 7.36 13.88 -17.16
C ARG A 112 6.20 13.17 -16.45
N VAL A 113 6.53 12.21 -15.60
CA VAL A 113 5.54 11.48 -14.78
C VAL A 113 4.95 12.40 -13.72
N LEU A 114 5.78 13.23 -13.07
CA LEU A 114 5.32 14.20 -12.08
C LEU A 114 4.32 15.19 -12.71
N ALA A 115 4.63 15.71 -13.89
CA ALA A 115 3.73 16.62 -14.61
C ALA A 115 2.39 15.95 -14.97
N ALA A 116 2.42 14.67 -15.39
CA ALA A 116 1.20 13.91 -15.66
C ALA A 116 0.34 13.74 -14.41
N PHE A 117 0.94 13.47 -13.25
CA PHE A 117 0.21 13.43 -11.98
C PHE A 117 -0.39 14.78 -11.60
N ALA A 118 0.38 15.86 -11.73
CA ALA A 118 -0.09 17.21 -11.42
C ALA A 118 -1.29 17.59 -12.28
N GLU A 119 -1.25 17.31 -13.56
CA GLU A 119 -2.33 17.59 -14.50
C GLU A 119 -3.61 16.82 -14.13
N GLU A 120 -3.50 15.51 -13.91
CA GLU A 120 -4.65 14.68 -13.55
C GLU A 120 -5.20 15.04 -12.17
N ALA A 121 -4.34 15.35 -11.21
CA ALA A 121 -4.76 15.77 -9.88
C ALA A 121 -5.60 17.05 -9.92
N VAL A 122 -5.19 18.03 -10.74
CA VAL A 122 -5.95 19.26 -10.95
C VAL A 122 -7.30 18.97 -11.58
N GLN A 123 -7.33 18.15 -12.63
CA GLN A 123 -8.58 17.82 -13.34
C GLN A 123 -9.59 17.12 -12.44
N HIS A 124 -9.13 16.27 -11.52
CA HIS A 124 -10.00 15.51 -10.62
C HIS A 124 -10.14 16.13 -9.23
N ASN A 125 -9.55 17.31 -9.00
CA ASN A 125 -9.58 18.02 -7.72
C ASN A 125 -9.17 17.16 -6.54
N VAL A 126 -8.05 16.41 -6.69
CA VAL A 126 -7.48 15.55 -5.66
C VAL A 126 -6.07 15.99 -5.31
N CYS A 127 -5.68 15.72 -4.07
CA CYS A 127 -4.30 15.92 -3.59
C CYS A 127 -3.62 14.56 -3.52
N MET A 128 -2.46 14.44 -4.14
CA MET A 128 -1.71 13.18 -4.15
C MET A 128 -0.39 13.33 -3.42
N ASN A 129 -0.06 12.30 -2.66
CA ASN A 129 1.25 12.19 -2.01
C ASN A 129 2.17 11.36 -2.89
N VAL A 130 3.34 11.90 -3.18
CA VAL A 130 4.33 11.21 -4.02
C VAL A 130 5.71 11.27 -3.38
N PHE A 131 6.49 10.20 -3.58
CA PHE A 131 7.93 10.23 -3.37
C PHE A 131 8.61 10.32 -4.74
N MET A 132 9.56 11.23 -4.85
CA MET A 132 10.31 11.43 -6.08
C MET A 132 11.73 10.89 -5.91
N PHE A 133 12.14 10.05 -6.86
CA PHE A 133 13.53 9.60 -6.96
C PHE A 133 14.36 10.64 -7.71
N LEU A 134 15.48 11.01 -7.10
CA LEU A 134 16.45 11.94 -7.69
C LEU A 134 17.62 11.20 -8.30
#